data_77563b99732f42413e4ef8cf08cac2b4
#
_entry.id   77563b99732f42413e4ef8cf08cac2b4
#
_cell.length_a   1.000
_cell.length_b   1.000
_cell.length_c   1.000
_cell.angle_alpha   90.00
_cell.angle_beta   90.00
_cell.angle_gamma   90.00
#
_symmetry.space_group_name_H-M   'P 1'
#
loop_
_entity.id
_entity.type
_entity.pdbx_description
1 polymer ?
#
loop_
_entity_poly.entity_id
_entity_poly.type
_entity_poly.pdbx_seq_one_letter_code
_entity_poly.pdbx_strand_id
1 'polypeptide(L)'
;MLSRVAQNIYWMARQIERAEDTARIINVNSNLLLDLPRNTTFGWLPLIFIVGAEKLFFEKDPIRLADETAVLKFLISDRDHPSSIISSLAAARENLRTTRDTVPQEVWEQVNGLYIYARDHVPTRRGRFEFMRRVIHGAQQINGMLSGAMSRTAAYDFVRLGRYLERADMTTRILDVRSANLLPRAGQPAVAESRQEQDSTESSQTQSQSQTVTPERQEQDPFENIQWMSVLKSLSAYQMYRQQVRLRVGGPDVLKFLLQDECLPRAVAYCLTQMEICLRELPKSAALLDSIAALRQRLNAAAVPELAREGLHEFIDELQINLGQLHDQIATTYFA
;
A
#
# COMPACT_ATOMS: atom_id res chain seq x y z
N MET A 1 -10.08 21.46 -21.35
CA MET A 1 -8.74 21.56 -20.71
C MET A 1 -7.73 20.98 -21.67
N LEU A 2 -6.53 21.55 -21.75
CA LEU A 2 -5.44 21.02 -22.61
C LEU A 2 -4.97 19.66 -22.06
N SER A 3 -4.68 18.68 -22.95
CA SER A 3 -4.22 17.33 -22.59
C SER A 3 -3.01 17.37 -21.65
N ARG A 4 -2.02 18.23 -21.94
CA ARG A 4 -0.84 18.39 -21.08
C ARG A 4 -1.17 18.86 -19.65
N VAL A 5 -2.16 19.75 -19.48
CA VAL A 5 -2.59 20.21 -18.15
C VAL A 5 -3.25 19.05 -17.38
N ALA A 6 -4.13 18.30 -18.05
CA ALA A 6 -4.75 17.10 -17.47
C ALA A 6 -3.69 16.09 -17.00
N GLN A 7 -2.73 15.78 -17.89
CA GLN A 7 -1.63 14.87 -17.60
C GLN A 7 -0.80 15.31 -16.38
N ASN A 8 -0.38 16.57 -16.36
CA ASN A 8 0.48 17.09 -15.28
C ASN A 8 -0.25 17.06 -13.93
N ILE A 9 -1.52 17.45 -13.88
CA ILE A 9 -2.31 17.44 -12.65
C ILE A 9 -2.54 16.01 -12.16
N TYR A 10 -2.89 15.09 -13.05
CA TYR A 10 -3.05 13.67 -12.74
C TYR A 10 -1.76 13.06 -12.18
N TRP A 11 -0.62 13.28 -12.84
CA TRP A 11 0.66 12.77 -12.38
C TRP A 11 1.14 13.44 -11.08
N MET A 12 0.89 14.74 -10.91
CA MET A 12 1.17 15.41 -9.63
C MET A 12 0.47 14.71 -8.49
N ALA A 13 -0.83 14.41 -8.62
CA ALA A 13 -1.60 13.73 -7.58
C ALA A 13 -1.09 12.31 -7.32
N ARG A 14 -0.75 11.54 -8.36
CA ARG A 14 -0.12 10.21 -8.21
C ARG A 14 1.20 10.30 -7.44
N GLN A 15 2.07 11.24 -7.78
CA GLN A 15 3.39 11.37 -7.17
C GLN A 15 3.30 11.79 -5.69
N ILE A 16 2.35 12.66 -5.31
CA ILE A 16 2.13 13.03 -3.91
C ILE A 16 1.62 11.82 -3.09
N GLU A 17 0.67 11.07 -3.62
CA GLU A 17 0.17 9.85 -2.94
C GLU A 17 1.29 8.80 -2.80
N ARG A 18 2.09 8.57 -3.85
CA ARG A 18 3.23 7.66 -3.83
C ARG A 18 4.27 8.04 -2.78
N ALA A 19 4.63 9.31 -2.67
CA ALA A 19 5.56 9.79 -1.65
C ALA A 19 5.00 9.56 -0.23
N GLU A 20 3.69 9.81 -0.02
CA GLU A 20 3.01 9.56 1.25
C GLU A 20 3.05 8.07 1.60
N ASP A 21 2.65 7.20 0.67
CA ASP A 21 2.57 5.75 0.90
C ASP A 21 3.96 5.14 1.14
N THR A 22 4.97 5.55 0.37
CA THR A 22 6.36 5.13 0.62
C THR A 22 6.84 5.54 2.00
N ALA A 23 6.56 6.77 2.44
CA ALA A 23 6.90 7.22 3.79
C ALA A 23 6.16 6.42 4.87
N ARG A 24 4.90 6.04 4.65
CA ARG A 24 4.11 5.23 5.58
C ARG A 24 4.65 3.82 5.74
N ILE A 25 4.91 3.11 4.63
CA ILE A 25 5.43 1.73 4.70
C ILE A 25 6.79 1.69 5.39
N ILE A 26 7.67 2.66 5.14
CA ILE A 26 8.96 2.79 5.83
C ILE A 26 8.73 3.00 7.33
N ASN A 27 7.87 3.95 7.71
CA ASN A 27 7.60 4.27 9.11
C ASN A 27 7.01 3.09 9.87
N VAL A 28 6.03 2.41 9.28
CA VAL A 28 5.38 1.24 9.89
C VAL A 28 6.34 0.06 9.98
N ASN A 29 7.14 -0.20 8.94
CA ASN A 29 8.13 -1.28 8.97
C ASN A 29 9.21 -1.02 10.04
N SER A 30 9.64 0.23 10.21
CA SER A 30 10.59 0.61 11.26
C SER A 30 10.04 0.29 12.66
N ASN A 31 8.74 0.57 12.90
CA ASN A 31 8.11 0.28 14.18
C ASN A 31 7.88 -1.23 14.35
N LEU A 32 7.45 -1.93 13.30
CA LEU A 32 7.24 -3.39 13.33
C LEU A 32 8.52 -4.12 13.75
N LEU A 33 9.67 -3.72 13.19
CA LEU A 33 10.96 -4.34 13.52
C LEU A 33 11.43 -4.06 14.96
N LEU A 34 10.89 -3.03 15.63
CA LEU A 34 11.14 -2.79 17.05
C LEU A 34 10.25 -3.65 17.94
N ASP A 35 9.04 -3.99 17.48
CA ASP A 35 8.04 -4.76 18.24
C ASP A 35 8.25 -6.28 18.12
N LEU A 36 9.01 -6.74 17.12
CA LEU A 36 9.24 -8.16 16.86
C LEU A 36 10.51 -8.68 17.57
N PRO A 37 10.54 -9.96 17.97
CA PRO A 37 11.74 -10.60 18.48
C PRO A 37 12.89 -10.57 17.48
N ARG A 38 14.14 -10.47 17.99
CA ARG A 38 15.34 -10.37 17.14
C ARG A 38 15.59 -11.54 16.20
N ASN A 39 14.96 -12.67 16.44
CA ASN A 39 15.10 -13.91 15.65
C ASN A 39 14.05 -14.06 14.54
N THR A 40 13.21 -13.05 14.29
CA THR A 40 12.24 -13.10 13.21
C THR A 40 12.90 -12.79 11.87
N THR A 41 12.49 -13.52 10.82
CA THR A 41 12.97 -13.35 9.42
C THR A 41 12.47 -12.07 8.75
N PHE A 42 11.79 -11.19 9.50
CA PHE A 42 11.30 -9.91 9.02
C PHE A 42 12.46 -8.94 8.76
N GLY A 43 12.51 -8.43 7.54
CA GLY A 43 13.56 -7.51 7.11
C GLY A 43 13.00 -6.29 6.38
N TRP A 44 13.89 -5.65 5.63
CA TRP A 44 13.58 -4.47 4.83
C TRP A 44 13.23 -4.81 3.37
N LEU A 45 13.61 -6.01 2.90
CA LEU A 45 13.40 -6.46 1.52
C LEU A 45 11.94 -6.40 1.05
N PRO A 46 10.91 -6.74 1.86
CA PRO A 46 9.52 -6.63 1.45
C PRO A 46 9.11 -5.23 0.97
N LEU A 47 9.75 -4.16 1.45
CA LEU A 47 9.46 -2.81 0.98
C LEU A 47 9.87 -2.59 -0.48
N ILE A 48 10.94 -3.26 -0.93
CA ILE A 48 11.38 -3.20 -2.34
C ILE A 48 10.35 -3.88 -3.24
N PHE A 49 9.80 -5.03 -2.81
CA PHE A 49 8.74 -5.73 -3.54
C PHE A 49 7.44 -4.90 -3.60
N ILE A 50 7.03 -4.28 -2.48
CA ILE A 50 5.83 -3.42 -2.44
C ILE A 50 5.92 -2.29 -3.47
N VAL A 51 7.09 -1.66 -3.63
CA VAL A 51 7.25 -0.57 -4.62
C VAL A 51 7.52 -1.09 -6.04
N GLY A 52 7.66 -2.40 -6.24
CA GLY A 52 7.90 -3.04 -7.55
C GLY A 52 9.24 -2.64 -8.16
N ALA A 53 10.30 -2.55 -7.36
CA ALA A 53 11.59 -2.01 -7.78
C ALA A 53 12.77 -2.98 -7.60
N GLU A 54 12.48 -4.30 -7.54
CA GLU A 54 13.48 -5.36 -7.33
C GLU A 54 14.58 -5.32 -8.39
N LYS A 55 14.16 -5.25 -9.64
CA LYS A 55 15.07 -5.19 -10.79
C LYS A 55 16.05 -4.03 -10.64
N LEU A 56 15.53 -2.83 -10.39
CA LEU A 56 16.34 -1.62 -10.27
C LEU A 56 17.23 -1.65 -9.02
N PHE A 57 16.74 -2.24 -7.92
CA PHE A 57 17.49 -2.34 -6.67
C PHE A 57 18.71 -3.25 -6.79
N PHE A 58 18.59 -4.39 -7.49
CA PHE A 58 19.66 -5.38 -7.66
C PHE A 58 20.47 -5.20 -8.93
N GLU A 59 20.05 -4.36 -9.90
CA GLU A 59 20.71 -4.19 -11.19
C GLU A 59 22.14 -3.68 -11.05
N LYS A 60 22.37 -2.73 -10.14
CA LYS A 60 23.70 -2.12 -9.92
C LYS A 60 24.61 -2.99 -9.02
N ASP A 61 24.04 -3.88 -8.23
CA ASP A 61 24.78 -4.76 -7.32
C ASP A 61 23.92 -6.01 -7.01
N PRO A 62 24.09 -7.10 -7.78
CA PRO A 62 23.32 -8.35 -7.59
C PRO A 62 23.52 -9.02 -6.23
N ILE A 63 24.62 -8.72 -5.53
CA ILE A 63 24.95 -9.27 -4.20
C ILE A 63 24.54 -8.29 -3.08
N ARG A 64 23.93 -7.17 -3.44
CA ARG A 64 23.51 -6.13 -2.49
C ARG A 64 22.59 -6.71 -1.42
N LEU A 65 22.99 -6.56 -0.18
CA LEU A 65 22.13 -6.91 0.94
C LEU A 65 21.01 -5.86 1.07
N ALA A 66 19.78 -6.36 1.17
CA ALA A 66 18.62 -5.50 1.44
C ALA A 66 18.53 -5.15 2.94
N ASP A 67 19.62 -4.59 3.47
CA ASP A 67 19.69 -4.11 4.85
C ASP A 67 18.94 -2.77 5.03
N GLU A 68 18.81 -2.33 6.27
CA GLU A 68 18.16 -1.07 6.62
C GLU A 68 18.70 0.12 5.82
N THR A 69 20.02 0.25 5.76
CA THR A 69 20.68 1.42 5.16
C THR A 69 20.50 1.46 3.65
N ALA A 70 20.69 0.32 2.98
CA ALA A 70 20.56 0.20 1.53
C ALA A 70 19.12 0.45 1.07
N VAL A 71 18.13 -0.17 1.73
CA VAL A 71 16.71 -0.02 1.39
C VAL A 71 16.22 1.40 1.66
N LEU A 72 16.56 1.98 2.81
CA LEU A 72 16.15 3.35 3.12
C LEU A 72 16.77 4.38 2.19
N LYS A 73 18.06 4.25 1.86
CA LYS A 73 18.71 5.12 0.87
C LYS A 73 17.98 5.04 -0.47
N PHE A 74 17.67 3.84 -0.93
CA PHE A 74 16.99 3.60 -2.19
C PHE A 74 15.57 4.19 -2.21
N LEU A 75 14.77 3.96 -1.17
CA LEU A 75 13.39 4.43 -1.11
C LEU A 75 13.24 5.92 -0.79
N ILE A 76 14.20 6.52 -0.09
CA ILE A 76 14.09 7.92 0.34
C ILE A 76 14.78 8.86 -0.65
N SER A 77 16.06 8.61 -0.97
CA SER A 77 16.94 9.61 -1.56
C SER A 77 17.60 9.22 -2.90
N ASP A 78 17.40 8.00 -3.36
CA ASP A 78 17.96 7.58 -4.65
C ASP A 78 17.21 8.28 -5.79
N ARG A 79 17.94 9.12 -6.57
CA ARG A 79 17.37 9.87 -7.69
C ARG A 79 17.21 9.05 -8.96
N ASP A 80 17.94 7.93 -9.06
CA ASP A 80 17.81 6.99 -10.18
C ASP A 80 16.58 6.10 -10.00
N HIS A 81 16.03 6.04 -8.77
CA HIS A 81 14.76 5.37 -8.50
C HIS A 81 13.59 6.35 -8.65
N PRO A 82 12.76 6.21 -9.72
CA PRO A 82 11.71 7.18 -10.04
C PRO A 82 10.63 7.29 -8.96
N SER A 83 10.44 6.23 -8.16
CA SER A 83 9.44 6.16 -7.09
C SER A 83 10.03 6.39 -5.70
N SER A 84 11.29 6.84 -5.58
CA SER A 84 11.80 7.30 -4.29
C SER A 84 11.03 8.53 -3.81
N ILE A 85 11.00 8.77 -2.49
CA ILE A 85 10.31 9.94 -1.94
C ILE A 85 10.80 11.23 -2.60
N ILE A 86 12.12 11.39 -2.76
CA ILE A 86 12.68 12.60 -3.34
C ILE A 86 12.33 12.76 -4.83
N SER A 87 12.38 11.67 -5.61
CA SER A 87 12.03 11.69 -7.03
C SER A 87 10.54 11.93 -7.24
N SER A 88 9.69 11.32 -6.43
CA SER A 88 8.24 11.55 -6.45
C SER A 88 7.89 13.01 -6.14
N LEU A 89 8.48 13.60 -5.08
CA LEU A 89 8.25 15.01 -4.75
C LEU A 89 8.82 15.96 -5.81
N ALA A 90 9.96 15.64 -6.42
CA ALA A 90 10.53 16.40 -7.53
C ALA A 90 9.60 16.37 -8.76
N ALA A 91 9.10 15.19 -9.12
CA ALA A 91 8.17 15.03 -10.24
C ALA A 91 6.83 15.74 -9.98
N ALA A 92 6.28 15.63 -8.78
CA ALA A 92 5.07 16.36 -8.39
C ALA A 92 5.24 17.88 -8.52
N ARG A 93 6.37 18.40 -8.02
CA ARG A 93 6.73 19.82 -8.15
C ARG A 93 6.86 20.25 -9.60
N GLU A 94 7.54 19.47 -10.43
CA GLU A 94 7.74 19.82 -11.84
C GLU A 94 6.42 19.81 -12.62
N ASN A 95 5.58 18.80 -12.41
CA ASN A 95 4.25 18.75 -13.01
C ASN A 95 3.40 19.97 -12.62
N LEU A 96 3.48 20.38 -11.36
CA LEU A 96 2.70 21.51 -10.87
C LEU A 96 3.27 22.86 -11.31
N ARG A 97 4.58 22.95 -11.53
CA ARG A 97 5.25 24.20 -11.96
C ARG A 97 4.66 24.78 -13.23
N THR A 98 4.24 23.91 -14.15
CA THR A 98 3.69 24.31 -15.46
C THR A 98 2.17 24.47 -15.46
N THR A 99 1.50 24.13 -14.34
CA THR A 99 0.04 24.15 -14.21
C THR A 99 -0.43 24.83 -12.92
N ARG A 100 0.43 25.65 -12.30
CA ARG A 100 0.18 26.29 -11.00
C ARG A 100 -1.06 27.17 -10.94
N ASP A 101 -1.46 27.73 -12.07
CA ASP A 101 -2.65 28.58 -12.24
C ASP A 101 -3.97 27.78 -12.23
N THR A 102 -3.91 26.46 -12.25
CA THR A 102 -5.09 25.59 -12.18
C THR A 102 -5.36 25.04 -10.78
N VAL A 103 -4.49 25.33 -9.82
CA VAL A 103 -4.61 24.90 -8.42
C VAL A 103 -4.50 26.13 -7.49
N PRO A 104 -4.99 26.03 -6.22
CA PRO A 104 -4.76 27.06 -5.22
C PRO A 104 -3.25 27.35 -5.02
N GLN A 105 -2.89 28.61 -4.86
CA GLN A 105 -1.49 29.02 -4.69
C GLN A 105 -0.80 28.31 -3.53
N GLU A 106 -1.52 28.10 -2.44
CA GLU A 106 -1.02 27.43 -1.23
C GLU A 106 -0.62 25.97 -1.51
N VAL A 107 -1.25 25.31 -2.48
CA VAL A 107 -0.88 23.95 -2.92
C VAL A 107 0.49 23.96 -3.57
N TRP A 108 0.75 24.93 -4.46
CA TRP A 108 2.07 25.11 -5.07
C TRP A 108 3.15 25.37 -4.01
N GLU A 109 2.89 26.28 -3.08
CA GLU A 109 3.83 26.63 -2.01
C GLU A 109 4.14 25.41 -1.14
N GLN A 110 3.12 24.63 -0.78
CA GLN A 110 3.27 23.45 0.05
C GLN A 110 4.05 22.32 -0.67
N VAL A 111 3.75 22.06 -1.95
CA VAL A 111 4.48 21.04 -2.74
C VAL A 111 5.95 21.45 -2.91
N ASN A 112 6.21 22.72 -3.23
CA ASN A 112 7.56 23.24 -3.36
C ASN A 112 8.32 23.21 -2.04
N GLY A 113 7.69 23.60 -0.93
CA GLY A 113 8.28 23.57 0.40
C GLY A 113 8.60 22.14 0.87
N LEU A 114 7.69 21.19 0.61
CA LEU A 114 7.90 19.78 0.94
C LEU A 114 9.06 19.16 0.14
N TYR A 115 9.17 19.49 -1.15
CA TYR A 115 10.29 19.04 -1.97
C TYR A 115 11.63 19.63 -1.48
N ILE A 116 11.68 20.93 -1.17
CA ILE A 116 12.90 21.59 -0.65
C ILE A 116 13.31 20.92 0.66
N TYR A 117 12.36 20.73 1.58
CA TYR A 117 12.60 20.03 2.83
C TYR A 117 13.21 18.64 2.61
N ALA A 118 12.58 17.81 1.76
CA ALA A 118 13.02 16.44 1.50
C ALA A 118 14.42 16.40 0.84
N ARG A 119 14.72 17.35 -0.02
CA ARG A 119 16.03 17.49 -0.68
C ARG A 119 17.16 17.84 0.30
N ASP A 120 16.88 18.76 1.23
CA ASP A 120 17.88 19.36 2.11
C ASP A 120 18.06 18.61 3.43
N HIS A 121 17.09 17.74 3.79
CA HIS A 121 17.06 17.03 5.08
C HIS A 121 17.00 15.51 4.88
N VAL A 122 17.94 14.93 4.11
CA VAL A 122 18.05 13.46 4.03
C VAL A 122 18.25 12.89 5.45
N PRO A 123 17.36 12.02 5.94
CA PRO A 123 17.31 11.72 7.36
C PRO A 123 18.46 10.82 7.80
N THR A 124 19.06 11.19 8.92
CA THR A 124 19.86 10.27 9.73
C THR A 124 18.93 9.26 10.44
N ARG A 125 19.50 8.21 11.05
CA ARG A 125 18.71 7.23 11.81
C ARG A 125 17.83 7.88 12.89
N ARG A 126 18.32 8.92 13.57
CA ARG A 126 17.59 9.64 14.63
C ARG A 126 16.48 10.53 14.08
N GLY A 127 16.68 11.16 12.92
CA GLY A 127 15.72 12.09 12.32
C GLY A 127 14.68 11.41 11.41
N ARG A 128 14.78 10.10 11.17
CA ARG A 128 13.95 9.38 10.21
C ARG A 128 12.46 9.48 10.51
N PHE A 129 12.06 9.25 11.74
CA PHE A 129 10.65 9.33 12.15
C PHE A 129 10.05 10.71 11.84
N GLU A 130 10.78 11.78 12.19
CA GLU A 130 10.33 13.15 11.92
C GLU A 130 10.26 13.44 10.41
N PHE A 131 11.24 12.97 9.64
CA PHE A 131 11.22 13.08 8.19
C PHE A 131 9.99 12.40 7.59
N MET A 132 9.71 11.13 7.94
CA MET A 132 8.53 10.42 7.44
C MET A 132 7.24 11.12 7.85
N ARG A 133 7.15 11.55 9.10
CA ARG A 133 6.00 12.32 9.60
C ARG A 133 5.78 13.60 8.81
N ARG A 134 6.85 14.33 8.50
CA ARG A 134 6.79 15.56 7.70
C ARG A 134 6.30 15.31 6.27
N VAL A 135 6.77 14.24 5.63
CA VAL A 135 6.32 13.85 4.29
C VAL A 135 4.84 13.47 4.31
N ILE A 136 4.43 12.61 5.24
CA ILE A 136 3.05 12.16 5.40
C ILE A 136 2.10 13.35 5.64
N HIS A 137 2.40 14.19 6.63
CA HIS A 137 1.55 15.33 6.96
C HIS A 137 1.52 16.37 5.84
N GLY A 138 2.66 16.59 5.16
CA GLY A 138 2.72 17.51 4.01
C GLY A 138 1.84 17.03 2.86
N ALA A 139 1.86 15.75 2.53
CA ALA A 139 0.98 15.17 1.51
C ALA A 139 -0.51 15.26 1.90
N GLN A 140 -0.84 14.98 3.17
CA GLN A 140 -2.20 15.14 3.68
C GLN A 140 -2.67 16.59 3.65
N GLN A 141 -1.79 17.53 3.95
CA GLN A 141 -2.05 18.97 3.87
C GLN A 141 -2.37 19.38 2.43
N ILE A 142 -1.57 18.94 1.45
CA ILE A 142 -1.82 19.19 0.03
C ILE A 142 -3.19 18.63 -0.38
N ASN A 143 -3.50 17.40 0.01
CA ASN A 143 -4.79 16.77 -0.28
C ASN A 143 -5.97 17.54 0.38
N GLY A 144 -5.78 18.05 1.59
CA GLY A 144 -6.76 18.87 2.28
C GLY A 144 -7.02 20.21 1.58
N MET A 145 -5.96 20.90 1.16
CA MET A 145 -6.05 22.17 0.41
C MET A 145 -6.75 21.96 -0.95
N LEU A 146 -6.38 20.93 -1.71
CA LEU A 146 -7.04 20.58 -2.97
C LEU A 146 -8.54 20.30 -2.75
N SER A 147 -8.86 19.55 -1.70
CA SER A 147 -10.27 19.22 -1.39
C SER A 147 -11.06 20.42 -0.88
N GLY A 148 -10.43 21.35 -0.17
CA GLY A 148 -11.10 22.50 0.46
C GLY A 148 -11.22 23.73 -0.43
N ALA A 149 -10.25 23.96 -1.33
CA ALA A 149 -10.13 25.23 -2.06
C ALA A 149 -10.16 25.12 -3.60
N MET A 150 -9.95 23.92 -4.17
CA MET A 150 -9.96 23.78 -5.63
C MET A 150 -11.38 23.72 -6.19
N SER A 151 -11.66 24.47 -7.26
CA SER A 151 -12.94 24.43 -7.98
C SER A 151 -13.20 23.02 -8.54
N ARG A 152 -14.48 22.59 -8.48
CA ARG A 152 -14.94 21.27 -8.94
C ARG A 152 -15.08 21.23 -10.48
N THR A 153 -13.97 21.33 -11.17
CA THR A 153 -13.86 21.28 -12.62
C THR A 153 -13.16 19.98 -13.04
N ALA A 154 -13.06 19.72 -14.33
CA ALA A 154 -12.31 18.58 -14.87
C ALA A 154 -10.87 18.48 -14.29
N ALA A 155 -10.22 19.61 -13.96
CA ALA A 155 -8.91 19.59 -13.32
C ALA A 155 -8.95 18.87 -11.95
N TYR A 156 -9.98 19.14 -11.15
CA TYR A 156 -10.16 18.46 -9.87
C TYR A 156 -10.44 16.96 -10.04
N ASP A 157 -11.17 16.59 -11.08
CA ASP A 157 -11.43 15.17 -11.37
C ASP A 157 -10.15 14.44 -11.75
N PHE A 158 -9.24 15.06 -12.52
CA PHE A 158 -7.91 14.48 -12.79
C PHE A 158 -7.04 14.37 -11.53
N VAL A 159 -7.09 15.32 -10.59
CA VAL A 159 -6.45 15.17 -9.26
C VAL A 159 -6.97 13.91 -8.56
N ARG A 160 -8.29 13.75 -8.52
CA ARG A 160 -8.93 12.60 -7.86
C ARG A 160 -8.62 11.29 -8.55
N LEU A 161 -8.71 11.23 -9.88
CA LEU A 161 -8.37 10.04 -10.67
C LEU A 161 -6.93 9.58 -10.40
N GLY A 162 -5.96 10.50 -10.45
CA GLY A 162 -4.56 10.17 -10.16
C GLY A 162 -4.39 9.63 -8.75
N ARG A 163 -4.95 10.31 -7.76
CA ARG A 163 -4.86 9.92 -6.36
C ARG A 163 -5.48 8.55 -6.08
N TYR A 164 -6.70 8.30 -6.56
CA TYR A 164 -7.40 7.05 -6.25
C TYR A 164 -6.83 5.86 -7.01
N LEU A 165 -6.32 6.06 -8.21
CA LEU A 165 -5.63 4.99 -8.94
C LEU A 165 -4.33 4.59 -8.23
N GLU A 166 -3.49 5.56 -7.82
CA GLU A 166 -2.26 5.26 -7.09
C GLU A 166 -2.54 4.57 -5.75
N ARG A 167 -3.59 5.03 -5.07
CA ARG A 167 -4.02 4.47 -3.78
C ARG A 167 -4.50 3.02 -3.90
N ALA A 168 -5.30 2.71 -4.93
CA ALA A 168 -5.75 1.35 -5.22
C ALA A 168 -4.55 0.45 -5.55
N ASP A 169 -3.64 0.89 -6.41
CA ASP A 169 -2.42 0.17 -6.78
C ASP A 169 -1.54 -0.11 -5.56
N MET A 170 -1.27 0.89 -4.73
CA MET A 170 -0.46 0.70 -3.53
C MET A 170 -1.13 -0.23 -2.50
N THR A 171 -2.45 -0.17 -2.35
CA THR A 171 -3.19 -1.08 -1.46
C THR A 171 -3.04 -2.52 -1.91
N THR A 172 -3.19 -2.80 -3.20
CA THR A 172 -3.02 -4.16 -3.75
C THR A 172 -1.60 -4.67 -3.56
N ARG A 173 -0.57 -3.85 -3.82
CA ARG A 173 0.85 -4.20 -3.63
C ARG A 173 1.20 -4.51 -2.17
N ILE A 174 0.71 -3.71 -1.23
CA ILE A 174 0.91 -3.96 0.20
C ILE A 174 0.25 -5.28 0.61
N LEU A 175 -0.96 -5.54 0.12
CA LEU A 175 -1.68 -6.79 0.40
C LEU A 175 -0.94 -7.99 -0.17
N ASP A 176 -0.52 -7.94 -1.43
CA ASP A 176 0.19 -9.03 -2.10
C ASP A 176 1.45 -9.45 -1.33
N VAL A 177 2.38 -8.52 -1.15
CA VAL A 177 3.68 -8.79 -0.52
C VAL A 177 3.53 -9.22 0.95
N ARG A 178 2.58 -8.64 1.69
CA ARG A 178 2.39 -8.96 3.10
C ARG A 178 1.63 -10.27 3.30
N SER A 179 0.61 -10.54 2.49
CA SER A 179 -0.15 -11.79 2.59
C SER A 179 0.69 -13.01 2.21
N ALA A 180 1.60 -12.88 1.25
CA ALA A 180 2.52 -13.96 0.87
C ALA A 180 3.37 -14.49 2.05
N ASN A 181 3.58 -13.67 3.08
CA ASN A 181 4.33 -14.02 4.28
C ASN A 181 3.44 -14.43 5.47
N LEU A 182 2.12 -14.21 5.39
CA LEU A 182 1.19 -14.30 6.51
C LEU A 182 0.15 -15.41 6.34
N LEU A 183 -0.14 -15.81 5.12
CA LEU A 183 -1.13 -16.85 4.84
C LEU A 183 -0.46 -18.21 4.72
N PRO A 184 -1.10 -19.29 5.20
CA PRO A 184 -0.59 -20.65 5.04
C PRO A 184 -0.43 -20.96 3.55
N ARG A 185 0.75 -21.38 3.14
CA ARG A 185 0.95 -21.89 1.77
C ARG A 185 0.31 -23.27 1.67
N ALA A 186 -0.61 -23.45 0.73
CA ALA A 186 -1.15 -24.75 0.41
C ALA A 186 0.02 -25.73 0.10
N GLY A 187 0.20 -26.76 0.94
CA GLY A 187 1.19 -27.81 0.74
C GLY A 187 2.50 -27.72 1.54
N GLN A 188 2.72 -26.74 2.42
CA GLN A 188 3.82 -26.87 3.39
C GLN A 188 3.28 -27.41 4.71
N PRO A 189 3.76 -28.59 5.19
CA PRO A 189 3.48 -29.01 6.55
C PRO A 189 4.08 -27.97 7.50
N ALA A 190 3.32 -27.61 8.54
CA ALA A 190 3.83 -26.79 9.63
C ALA A 190 5.18 -27.38 10.07
N VAL A 191 6.25 -26.59 9.94
CA VAL A 191 7.57 -27.00 10.43
C VAL A 191 7.43 -27.01 11.96
N ALA A 192 7.13 -28.18 12.49
CA ALA A 192 7.27 -28.46 13.89
C ALA A 192 8.75 -28.27 14.23
N GLU A 193 9.08 -27.25 14.97
CA GLU A 193 10.38 -27.11 15.60
C GLU A 193 10.68 -28.38 16.39
N SER A 194 11.60 -29.20 15.86
CA SER A 194 12.17 -30.31 16.58
C SER A 194 12.95 -29.77 17.78
N ARG A 195 12.28 -29.70 18.93
CA ARG A 195 12.97 -29.66 20.21
C ARG A 195 13.67 -31.02 20.35
N GLN A 196 14.99 -30.99 20.29
CA GLN A 196 15.83 -32.07 20.84
C GLN A 196 15.58 -32.09 22.36
N GLU A 197 14.73 -32.99 22.81
CA GLU A 197 14.76 -33.47 24.18
C GLU A 197 15.78 -34.58 24.25
N GLN A 198 16.90 -34.30 24.94
CA GLN A 198 17.75 -35.33 25.51
C GLN A 198 17.11 -35.81 26.81
N ASP A 199 16.78 -37.08 26.77
CA ASP A 199 16.99 -38.12 27.81
C ASP A 199 16.55 -37.84 29.26
N SER A 200 15.56 -38.56 29.69
CA SER A 200 15.66 -39.42 30.89
C SER A 200 14.41 -40.27 31.06
N THR A 201 14.68 -41.57 31.14
CA THR A 201 13.87 -42.71 31.52
C THR A 201 13.03 -42.48 32.78
N GLU A 202 11.77 -42.86 32.80
CA GLU A 202 11.20 -43.95 33.64
C GLU A 202 9.67 -44.02 33.61
N SER A 203 9.26 -45.23 33.42
CA SER A 203 7.99 -45.96 33.68
C SER A 203 6.82 -45.30 34.43
N SER A 204 5.57 -45.41 33.93
CA SER A 204 4.53 -46.31 34.48
C SER A 204 3.10 -45.93 34.03
N GLN A 205 2.43 -46.88 33.41
CA GLN A 205 1.02 -47.33 33.49
C GLN A 205 -0.16 -46.34 33.46
N THR A 206 -0.95 -46.52 32.38
CA THR A 206 -2.41 -46.75 32.34
C THR A 206 -3.32 -45.77 33.05
N GLN A 207 -4.13 -45.06 32.28
CA GLN A 207 -5.60 -45.07 32.39
C GLN A 207 -6.26 -44.34 31.21
N SER A 208 -7.12 -45.09 30.52
CA SER A 208 -8.05 -44.61 29.49
C SER A 208 -9.08 -43.67 30.10
N GLN A 209 -9.15 -42.45 29.62
CA GLN A 209 -10.34 -41.64 29.74
C GLN A 209 -10.64 -40.95 28.40
N SER A 210 -11.79 -41.29 27.85
CA SER A 210 -12.45 -40.69 26.73
C SER A 210 -12.62 -39.18 26.95
N GLN A 211 -11.87 -38.39 26.23
CA GLN A 211 -12.06 -36.94 26.16
C GLN A 211 -12.81 -36.60 24.88
N THR A 212 -13.97 -36.02 25.08
CA THR A 212 -14.82 -35.32 24.13
C THR A 212 -13.97 -34.35 23.30
N VAL A 213 -13.99 -34.53 21.99
CA VAL A 213 -13.34 -33.67 21.01
C VAL A 213 -14.04 -32.31 21.03
N THR A 214 -13.47 -31.37 21.75
CA THR A 214 -13.77 -29.95 21.59
C THR A 214 -13.07 -29.49 20.29
N PRO A 215 -13.71 -28.67 19.41
CA PRO A 215 -13.05 -28.19 18.21
C PRO A 215 -11.81 -27.38 18.60
N GLU A 216 -10.67 -27.85 18.16
CA GLU A 216 -9.37 -27.20 18.34
C GLU A 216 -9.46 -25.74 17.88
N ARG A 217 -9.41 -24.81 18.82
CA ARG A 217 -9.05 -23.42 18.54
C ARG A 217 -7.62 -23.46 18.03
N GLN A 218 -7.44 -23.30 16.71
CA GLN A 218 -6.14 -22.97 16.15
C GLN A 218 -5.60 -21.76 16.90
N GLU A 219 -4.62 -21.95 17.74
CA GLU A 219 -3.82 -20.87 18.34
C GLU A 219 -3.08 -20.18 17.19
N GLN A 220 -3.68 -19.11 16.67
CA GLN A 220 -3.01 -18.25 15.72
C GLN A 220 -1.76 -17.68 16.36
N ASP A 221 -0.64 -17.71 15.63
CA ASP A 221 0.62 -17.13 16.04
C ASP A 221 0.39 -15.68 16.53
N PRO A 222 0.78 -15.31 17.76
CA PRO A 222 0.65 -13.95 18.27
C PRO A 222 1.27 -12.90 17.35
N PHE A 223 2.26 -13.30 16.55
CA PHE A 223 2.94 -12.45 15.57
C PHE A 223 2.11 -12.19 14.31
N GLU A 224 1.23 -13.09 13.90
CA GLU A 224 0.33 -12.88 12.77
C GLU A 224 -0.56 -11.65 12.97
N ASN A 225 -1.13 -11.49 14.16
CA ASN A 225 -1.94 -10.32 14.51
C ASN A 225 -1.15 -9.01 14.39
N ILE A 226 0.11 -8.99 14.85
CA ILE A 226 0.97 -7.80 14.79
C ILE A 226 1.26 -7.44 13.32
N GLN A 227 1.45 -8.42 12.48
CA GLN A 227 1.74 -8.25 11.07
C GLN A 227 0.51 -7.71 10.31
N TRP A 228 -0.70 -8.27 10.53
CA TRP A 228 -1.93 -7.74 9.96
C TRP A 228 -2.25 -6.32 10.48
N MET A 229 -1.95 -6.04 11.75
CA MET A 229 -2.00 -4.67 12.26
C MET A 229 -1.05 -3.74 11.52
N SER A 230 0.15 -4.22 11.14
CA SER A 230 1.11 -3.41 10.36
C SER A 230 0.59 -3.10 8.95
N VAL A 231 -0.10 -4.05 8.30
CA VAL A 231 -0.81 -3.82 7.03
C VAL A 231 -1.83 -2.69 7.18
N LEU A 232 -2.72 -2.81 8.15
CA LEU A 232 -3.74 -1.78 8.42
C LEU A 232 -3.13 -0.41 8.75
N LYS A 233 -2.04 -0.37 9.54
CA LYS A 233 -1.31 0.87 9.87
C LYS A 233 -0.65 1.48 8.65
N SER A 234 -0.08 0.68 7.74
CA SER A 234 0.52 1.14 6.48
C SER A 234 -0.50 1.87 5.59
N LEU A 235 -1.75 1.47 5.66
CA LEU A 235 -2.87 2.06 4.92
C LEU A 235 -3.71 3.04 5.74
N SER A 236 -3.27 3.44 6.95
CA SER A 236 -4.04 4.30 7.87
C SER A 236 -5.45 3.77 8.20
N ALA A 237 -5.65 2.47 8.08
CA ALA A 237 -6.94 1.80 8.16
C ALA A 237 -7.23 1.21 9.56
N TYR A 238 -6.21 1.10 10.43
CA TYR A 238 -6.32 0.35 11.69
C TYR A 238 -7.45 0.82 12.61
N GLN A 239 -7.60 2.13 12.80
CA GLN A 239 -8.66 2.66 13.70
C GLN A 239 -10.06 2.43 13.11
N MET A 240 -10.21 2.61 11.79
CA MET A 240 -11.50 2.39 11.11
C MET A 240 -11.88 0.89 11.12
N TYR A 241 -10.90 0.02 10.88
CA TYR A 241 -11.09 -1.42 11.03
C TYR A 241 -11.58 -1.79 12.44
N ARG A 242 -10.95 -1.25 13.49
CA ARG A 242 -11.32 -1.50 14.88
C ARG A 242 -12.74 -1.02 15.26
N GLN A 243 -13.25 0.00 14.57
CA GLN A 243 -14.63 0.47 14.77
C GLN A 243 -15.66 -0.49 14.16
N GLN A 244 -15.34 -1.08 13.01
CA GLN A 244 -16.25 -2.01 12.30
C GLN A 244 -16.11 -3.44 12.80
N VAL A 245 -14.88 -3.90 12.97
CA VAL A 245 -14.56 -5.28 13.39
C VAL A 245 -14.09 -5.26 14.84
N ARG A 246 -14.98 -5.57 15.76
CA ARG A 246 -14.72 -5.57 17.22
C ARG A 246 -13.89 -6.77 17.68
N LEU A 247 -13.67 -7.76 16.82
CA LEU A 247 -12.93 -8.99 17.09
C LEU A 247 -11.42 -8.82 16.86
N ARG A 248 -10.69 -9.94 16.97
CA ARG A 248 -9.25 -9.98 16.70
C ARG A 248 -8.95 -9.60 15.25
N VAL A 249 -7.74 -9.07 15.00
CA VAL A 249 -7.26 -8.77 13.65
C VAL A 249 -6.89 -10.08 12.98
N GLY A 250 -7.66 -10.52 11.98
CA GLY A 250 -7.44 -11.75 11.23
C GLY A 250 -7.30 -11.49 9.74
N GLY A 251 -6.50 -12.32 9.05
CA GLY A 251 -6.19 -12.15 7.63
C GLY A 251 -7.43 -11.99 6.73
N PRO A 252 -8.38 -12.92 6.72
CA PRO A 252 -9.56 -12.82 5.84
C PRO A 252 -10.38 -11.55 6.06
N ASP A 253 -10.56 -11.11 7.32
CA ASP A 253 -11.32 -9.90 7.65
C ASP A 253 -10.58 -8.64 7.21
N VAL A 254 -9.24 -8.59 7.38
CA VAL A 254 -8.41 -7.48 6.92
C VAL A 254 -8.41 -7.39 5.39
N LEU A 255 -8.28 -8.52 4.70
CA LEU A 255 -8.34 -8.59 3.25
C LEU A 255 -9.69 -8.11 2.73
N LYS A 256 -10.79 -8.61 3.30
CA LYS A 256 -12.14 -8.18 2.93
C LYS A 256 -12.33 -6.68 3.13
N PHE A 257 -11.89 -6.14 4.26
CA PHE A 257 -11.99 -4.73 4.58
C PHE A 257 -11.18 -3.85 3.61
N LEU A 258 -9.96 -4.24 3.26
CA LEU A 258 -9.11 -3.46 2.38
C LEU A 258 -9.44 -3.63 0.90
N LEU A 259 -10.03 -4.75 0.51
CA LEU A 259 -10.46 -4.98 -0.87
C LEU A 259 -11.87 -4.45 -1.15
N GLN A 260 -12.86 -4.78 -0.30
CA GLN A 260 -14.28 -4.65 -0.62
C GLN A 260 -15.04 -3.57 0.16
N ASP A 261 -14.44 -2.91 1.17
CA ASP A 261 -15.15 -1.86 1.92
C ASP A 261 -15.40 -0.62 1.04
N GLU A 262 -16.67 -0.18 0.98
CA GLU A 262 -17.07 0.97 0.16
C GLU A 262 -16.98 2.32 0.88
N CYS A 263 -16.63 2.32 2.18
CA CYS A 263 -16.54 3.51 3.00
C CYS A 263 -15.11 3.92 3.34
N LEU A 264 -14.17 2.94 3.38
CA LEU A 264 -12.78 3.20 3.69
C LEU A 264 -12.05 3.87 2.51
N PRO A 265 -11.51 5.09 2.64
CA PRO A 265 -10.85 5.78 1.53
C PRO A 265 -9.63 5.08 0.93
N ARG A 266 -9.10 4.06 1.60
CA ARG A 266 -7.97 3.26 1.12
C ARG A 266 -8.34 1.86 0.66
N ALA A 267 -9.62 1.48 0.74
CA ALA A 267 -10.09 0.23 0.16
C ALA A 267 -10.17 0.34 -1.36
N VAL A 268 -9.87 -0.77 -2.04
CA VAL A 268 -9.87 -0.81 -3.52
C VAL A 268 -11.26 -0.50 -4.07
N ALA A 269 -12.32 -1.07 -3.48
CA ALA A 269 -13.71 -0.80 -3.88
C ALA A 269 -14.07 0.68 -3.80
N TYR A 270 -13.70 1.36 -2.70
CA TYR A 270 -13.90 2.80 -2.56
C TYR A 270 -13.16 3.58 -3.64
N CYS A 271 -11.89 3.26 -3.90
CA CYS A 271 -11.10 3.94 -4.91
C CYS A 271 -11.73 3.80 -6.31
N LEU A 272 -12.16 2.61 -6.69
CA LEU A 272 -12.86 2.38 -7.97
C LEU A 272 -14.15 3.18 -8.07
N THR A 273 -14.95 3.23 -6.99
CA THR A 273 -16.18 4.04 -6.93
C THR A 273 -15.88 5.52 -7.11
N GLN A 274 -14.83 6.04 -6.47
CA GLN A 274 -14.45 7.45 -6.63
C GLN A 274 -13.92 7.77 -8.03
N MET A 275 -13.21 6.85 -8.66
CA MET A 275 -12.78 7.01 -10.05
C MET A 275 -13.96 6.99 -11.02
N GLU A 276 -14.94 6.11 -10.81
CA GLU A 276 -16.18 6.10 -11.57
C GLU A 276 -16.93 7.45 -11.50
N ILE A 277 -17.06 8.02 -10.30
CA ILE A 277 -17.69 9.34 -10.10
C ILE A 277 -16.95 10.42 -10.93
N CYS A 278 -15.62 10.44 -10.89
CA CYS A 278 -14.83 11.40 -11.65
C CYS A 278 -15.01 11.23 -13.18
N LEU A 279 -15.01 9.99 -13.65
CA LEU A 279 -15.14 9.70 -15.08
C LEU A 279 -16.52 10.04 -15.65
N ARG A 280 -17.56 9.99 -14.84
CA ARG A 280 -18.90 10.41 -15.27
C ARG A 280 -18.98 11.91 -15.60
N GLU A 281 -18.15 12.72 -14.99
CA GLU A 281 -18.03 14.17 -15.24
C GLU A 281 -17.13 14.51 -16.43
N LEU A 282 -16.35 13.53 -16.93
CA LEU A 282 -15.38 13.74 -18.00
C LEU A 282 -15.93 13.27 -19.37
N PRO A 283 -15.60 13.97 -20.47
CA PRO A 283 -16.01 13.55 -21.81
C PRO A 283 -15.26 12.29 -22.25
N LYS A 284 -15.83 11.53 -23.19
CA LYS A 284 -15.20 10.33 -23.78
C LYS A 284 -14.90 9.20 -22.78
N SER A 285 -15.64 9.11 -21.68
CA SER A 285 -15.37 8.18 -20.58
C SER A 285 -16.05 6.82 -20.70
N ALA A 286 -16.88 6.55 -21.72
CA ALA A 286 -17.71 5.34 -21.78
C ALA A 286 -16.90 4.04 -21.64
N ALA A 287 -15.83 3.85 -22.41
CA ALA A 287 -15.00 2.64 -22.33
C ALA A 287 -14.27 2.51 -20.96
N LEU A 288 -13.89 3.63 -20.33
CA LEU A 288 -13.29 3.67 -19.01
C LEU A 288 -14.29 3.29 -17.92
N LEU A 289 -15.55 3.75 -18.05
CA LEU A 289 -16.64 3.37 -17.15
C LEU A 289 -16.96 1.88 -17.23
N ASP A 290 -16.97 1.30 -18.44
CA ASP A 290 -17.14 -0.14 -18.63
C ASP A 290 -16.01 -0.94 -17.97
N SER A 291 -14.76 -0.49 -18.11
CA SER A 291 -13.59 -1.12 -17.48
C SER A 291 -13.69 -1.07 -15.94
N ILE A 292 -14.08 0.07 -15.37
CA ILE A 292 -14.26 0.19 -13.91
C ILE A 292 -15.43 -0.68 -13.42
N ALA A 293 -16.55 -0.71 -14.17
CA ALA A 293 -17.69 -1.54 -13.80
C ALA A 293 -17.33 -3.03 -13.75
N ALA A 294 -16.58 -3.51 -14.74
CA ALA A 294 -16.06 -4.89 -14.77
C ALA A 294 -15.14 -5.19 -13.58
N LEU A 295 -14.21 -4.27 -13.25
CA LEU A 295 -13.34 -4.42 -12.08
C LEU A 295 -14.13 -4.46 -10.77
N ARG A 296 -15.11 -3.57 -10.60
CA ARG A 296 -15.96 -3.56 -9.40
C ARG A 296 -16.78 -4.83 -9.27
N GLN A 297 -17.36 -5.29 -10.37
CA GLN A 297 -18.14 -6.55 -10.39
C GLN A 297 -17.26 -7.73 -9.96
N ARG A 298 -16.05 -7.84 -10.53
CA ARG A 298 -15.10 -8.89 -10.17
C ARG A 298 -14.69 -8.81 -8.69
N LEU A 299 -14.37 -7.62 -8.20
CA LEU A 299 -13.99 -7.40 -6.81
C LEU A 299 -15.10 -7.77 -5.83
N ASN A 300 -16.34 -7.40 -6.13
CA ASN A 300 -17.52 -7.69 -5.30
C ASN A 300 -17.91 -9.18 -5.33
N ALA A 301 -17.67 -9.87 -6.45
CA ALA A 301 -17.93 -11.30 -6.58
C ALA A 301 -16.87 -12.17 -5.92
N ALA A 302 -15.72 -11.60 -5.52
CA ALA A 302 -14.62 -12.32 -4.94
C ALA A 302 -14.95 -12.87 -3.54
N ALA A 303 -14.85 -14.18 -3.37
CA ALA A 303 -14.99 -14.85 -2.08
C ALA A 303 -13.68 -14.74 -1.30
N VAL A 304 -13.45 -13.57 -0.67
CA VAL A 304 -12.18 -13.24 0.01
C VAL A 304 -11.73 -14.29 1.04
N PRO A 305 -12.60 -14.92 1.85
CA PRO A 305 -12.18 -15.99 2.76
C PRO A 305 -11.62 -17.24 2.05
N GLU A 306 -12.08 -17.50 0.84
CA GLU A 306 -11.58 -18.62 0.00
C GLU A 306 -10.27 -18.22 -0.66
N LEU A 307 -10.18 -17.01 -1.21
CA LEU A 307 -8.94 -16.45 -1.76
C LEU A 307 -7.82 -16.38 -0.72
N ALA A 308 -8.13 -16.09 0.53
CA ALA A 308 -7.15 -16.09 1.61
C ALA A 308 -6.53 -17.48 1.86
N ARG A 309 -7.21 -18.56 1.46
CA ARG A 309 -6.69 -19.92 1.57
C ARG A 309 -5.89 -20.32 0.34
N GLU A 310 -6.34 -19.89 -0.84
CA GLU A 310 -5.73 -20.24 -2.12
C GLU A 310 -6.12 -19.22 -3.20
N GLY A 311 -5.15 -18.83 -4.06
CA GLY A 311 -5.39 -17.98 -5.22
C GLY A 311 -5.39 -16.47 -4.96
N LEU A 312 -5.02 -16.01 -3.77
CA LEU A 312 -5.00 -14.57 -3.47
C LEU A 312 -3.97 -13.81 -4.30
N HIS A 313 -2.79 -14.38 -4.48
CA HIS A 313 -1.71 -13.75 -5.25
C HIS A 313 -2.14 -13.54 -6.71
N GLU A 314 -2.65 -14.57 -7.36
CA GLU A 314 -3.13 -14.51 -8.75
C GLU A 314 -4.27 -13.50 -8.90
N PHE A 315 -5.18 -13.47 -7.94
CA PHE A 315 -6.29 -12.49 -7.93
C PHE A 315 -5.78 -11.05 -7.82
N ILE A 316 -4.80 -10.80 -6.93
CA ILE A 316 -4.24 -9.46 -6.76
C ILE A 316 -3.40 -9.06 -7.98
N ASP A 317 -2.62 -9.97 -8.56
CA ASP A 317 -1.85 -9.71 -9.78
C ASP A 317 -2.74 -9.29 -10.93
N GLU A 318 -3.83 -10.02 -11.17
CA GLU A 318 -4.80 -9.62 -12.19
C GLU A 318 -5.45 -8.25 -11.88
N LEU A 319 -5.69 -7.94 -10.60
CA LEU A 319 -6.21 -6.63 -10.21
C LEU A 319 -5.20 -5.52 -10.52
N GLN A 320 -3.91 -5.73 -10.25
CA GLN A 320 -2.83 -4.79 -10.58
C GLN A 320 -2.69 -4.61 -12.10
N ILE A 321 -2.73 -5.68 -12.88
CA ILE A 321 -2.71 -5.62 -14.36
C ILE A 321 -3.88 -4.77 -14.86
N ASN A 322 -5.08 -4.99 -14.36
CA ASN A 322 -6.27 -4.23 -14.77
C ASN A 322 -6.20 -2.75 -14.35
N LEU A 323 -5.63 -2.43 -13.18
CA LEU A 323 -5.38 -1.04 -12.77
C LEU A 323 -4.34 -0.37 -13.67
N GLY A 324 -3.32 -1.10 -14.11
CA GLY A 324 -2.35 -0.64 -15.12
C GLY A 324 -3.03 -0.36 -16.46
N GLN A 325 -3.85 -1.27 -16.96
CA GLN A 325 -4.62 -1.09 -18.20
C GLN A 325 -5.58 0.11 -18.11
N LEU A 326 -6.21 0.33 -16.96
CA LEU A 326 -7.05 1.50 -16.73
C LEU A 326 -6.25 2.80 -16.80
N HIS A 327 -5.01 2.80 -16.27
CA HIS A 327 -4.09 3.92 -16.44
C HIS A 327 -3.79 4.21 -17.91
N ASP A 328 -3.45 3.17 -18.68
CA ASP A 328 -3.13 3.30 -20.10
C ASP A 328 -4.34 3.82 -20.92
N GLN A 329 -5.54 3.36 -20.61
CA GLN A 329 -6.77 3.88 -21.21
C GLN A 329 -7.01 5.35 -20.85
N ILE A 330 -6.79 5.77 -19.58
CA ILE A 330 -6.87 7.18 -19.17
C ILE A 330 -5.86 8.01 -19.96
N ALA A 331 -4.62 7.53 -20.06
CA ALA A 331 -3.55 8.23 -20.77
C ALA A 331 -3.87 8.40 -22.25
N THR A 332 -4.33 7.34 -22.93
CA THR A 332 -4.69 7.36 -24.34
C THR A 332 -5.91 8.27 -24.61
N THR A 333 -6.88 8.28 -23.68
CA THR A 333 -8.14 9.05 -23.87
C THR A 333 -7.93 10.55 -23.66
N TYR A 334 -7.10 10.94 -22.70
CA TYR A 334 -7.05 12.33 -22.23
C TYR A 334 -5.70 13.02 -22.40
N PHE A 335 -4.58 12.29 -22.56
CA PHE A 335 -3.23 12.86 -22.59
C PHE A 335 -2.59 12.82 -24.00
N ALA A 336 -3.22 12.07 -24.92
CA ALA A 336 -2.79 12.01 -26.33
C ALA A 336 -3.08 13.29 -27.12
#